data_911051e6e3b1bb3a70108057266b6796
#
_entry.id   911051e6e3b1bb3a70108057266b6796
#
_cell.length_a   1.000
_cell.length_b   1.000
_cell.length_c   1.000
_cell.angle_alpha   90.00
_cell.angle_beta   90.00
_cell.angle_gamma   90.00
#
_symmetry.space_group_name_H-M   'P 1'
#
loop_
_entity.id
_entity.type
_entity.pdbx_description
1 polymer ?
#
loop_
_entity_poly.entity_id
_entity_poly.type
_entity_poly.pdbx_seq_one_letter_code
_entity_poly.pdbx_strand_id
1 'polypeptide(L)'
;MSIRRRIIRSFAPTLGAAALAIGSLAGPAGAENVLKIGVLGVMSGPAASWGLVNKYCAEATAQMYNDQGGVDIGGDKYKIQIVSIDDKNDPKLAVSGAERLTQEDGIRYIIGPNVDTTAASIVPVVEKNGAINFPYAFSKQLYSPPRQNSILGMIASYQAGPIIYKYLMDKRGVKSVAFLARNESDPLNQRDEGVAAAKELGLKIISSEDTYEPGTTDFFPVMSKVVTGNPDLIVLSGVAPSDAPLLIRSARELGYKGLLSTETAQDAKILSEVAGEAANGFISVGGASTPEIRSDYMETFAKRYDQVAGEWNDEAGTKVYALEMILATLQKAGKGAIDDVGKFKAAIPDFSMTNPFLKEKQPLHYVGDKYFGQQRQIGVPMVVNEFQDGKFRTLFIGSVG
;
A
#
# COMPACT_ATOMS: atom_id res chain seq x y z
N MET A 1 91.05 -15.60 -15.01
CA MET A 1 91.37 -15.64 -16.45
C MET A 1 90.22 -14.89 -17.15
N SER A 2 90.49 -13.66 -17.45
CA SER A 2 90.94 -13.07 -18.72
C SER A 2 89.83 -12.91 -19.74
N ILE A 3 89.38 -11.64 -19.87
CA ILE A 3 89.41 -10.78 -21.08
C ILE A 3 88.43 -11.20 -22.19
N ARG A 4 87.58 -10.35 -22.72
CA ARG A 4 87.81 -9.07 -23.45
C ARG A 4 86.50 -8.31 -23.76
N ARG A 5 86.58 -6.99 -23.66
CA ARG A 5 85.66 -5.96 -24.24
C ARG A 5 85.54 -6.09 -25.77
N ARG A 6 84.36 -5.79 -26.31
CA ARG A 6 84.28 -5.11 -27.60
C ARG A 6 83.08 -4.14 -27.59
N ILE A 7 83.41 -2.88 -27.78
CA ILE A 7 82.57 -1.73 -28.09
C ILE A 7 82.22 -1.77 -29.57
N ILE A 8 80.97 -1.59 -29.95
CA ILE A 8 80.58 -1.08 -31.27
C ILE A 8 79.55 -0.01 -31.09
N ARG A 9 79.84 1.14 -31.68
CA ARG A 9 79.07 2.38 -31.66
C ARG A 9 77.96 2.40 -32.73
N SER A 10 76.90 3.17 -32.42
CA SER A 10 76.14 4.08 -33.25
C SER A 10 75.24 3.54 -34.35
N PHE A 11 73.93 3.87 -34.23
CA PHE A 11 73.28 4.89 -35.09
C PHE A 11 71.86 5.06 -34.60
N ALA A 12 71.47 6.29 -34.24
CA ALA A 12 70.07 6.70 -34.05
C ALA A 12 69.42 6.99 -35.42
N PRO A 13 68.13 6.78 -35.55
CA PRO A 13 67.32 7.76 -36.21
C PRO A 13 66.17 8.23 -35.30
N THR A 14 66.10 9.50 -35.13
CA THR A 14 64.97 10.29 -34.66
C THR A 14 63.76 10.04 -35.52
N LEU A 15 62.72 9.46 -34.96
CA LEU A 15 61.37 9.50 -35.52
C LEU A 15 60.45 10.14 -34.50
N GLY A 16 59.90 11.31 -34.89
CA GLY A 16 58.98 12.10 -34.11
C GLY A 16 57.70 11.32 -33.86
N ALA A 17 57.35 11.13 -32.60
CA ALA A 17 56.03 10.65 -32.19
C ALA A 17 55.14 11.88 -31.95
N ALA A 18 54.22 12.16 -32.89
CA ALA A 18 53.10 13.03 -32.64
C ALA A 18 52.15 12.37 -31.65
N ALA A 19 52.18 12.78 -30.37
CA ALA A 19 51.22 12.37 -29.37
C ALA A 19 49.89 13.09 -29.67
N LEU A 20 48.96 12.35 -30.27
CA LEU A 20 47.53 12.76 -30.24
C LEU A 20 47.06 12.69 -28.81
N ALA A 21 46.94 13.81 -28.12
CA ALA A 21 46.23 13.98 -26.88
C ALA A 21 44.74 13.85 -27.18
N ILE A 22 44.19 12.63 -27.08
CA ILE A 22 42.73 12.43 -26.97
C ILE A 22 42.40 12.89 -25.54
N GLY A 23 42.02 14.16 -25.43
CA GLY A 23 41.44 14.71 -24.23
C GLY A 23 40.11 14.01 -23.97
N SER A 24 40.10 13.06 -23.03
CA SER A 24 38.88 12.53 -22.46
C SER A 24 38.17 13.68 -21.77
N LEU A 25 37.14 14.22 -22.42
CA LEU A 25 36.14 15.05 -21.77
C LEU A 25 35.27 14.14 -20.86
N ALA A 26 35.89 13.60 -19.79
CA ALA A 26 35.17 13.14 -18.65
C ALA A 26 34.73 14.41 -17.91
N GLY A 27 33.58 14.93 -18.25
CA GLY A 27 32.90 15.89 -17.40
C GLY A 27 32.80 15.31 -15.99
N PRO A 28 32.80 16.11 -14.92
CA PRO A 28 32.59 15.61 -13.58
C PRO A 28 31.31 14.79 -13.60
N ALA A 29 31.37 13.48 -13.27
CA ALA A 29 30.21 12.70 -12.95
C ALA A 29 29.54 13.41 -11.78
N GLY A 30 28.57 14.26 -12.05
CA GLY A 30 27.79 14.94 -11.03
C GLY A 30 27.25 13.86 -10.11
N ALA A 31 27.35 14.07 -8.79
CA ALA A 31 26.76 13.18 -7.81
C ALA A 31 25.28 12.97 -8.20
N GLU A 32 24.88 11.72 -8.39
CA GLU A 32 23.52 11.37 -8.75
C GLU A 32 22.58 11.82 -7.63
N ASN A 33 21.58 12.64 -7.94
CA ASN A 33 20.62 13.07 -6.94
C ASN A 33 19.77 11.87 -6.51
N VAL A 34 19.62 11.68 -5.19
CA VAL A 34 18.85 10.57 -4.63
C VAL A 34 17.69 11.12 -3.81
N LEU A 35 16.47 10.69 -4.13
CA LEU A 35 15.28 10.88 -3.33
C LEU A 35 15.06 9.63 -2.48
N LYS A 36 15.23 9.74 -1.17
CA LYS A 36 14.95 8.64 -0.24
C LYS A 36 13.49 8.67 0.19
N ILE A 37 12.84 7.51 0.14
CA ILE A 37 11.46 7.28 0.60
C ILE A 37 11.47 6.17 1.64
N GLY A 38 10.83 6.41 2.79
CA GLY A 38 10.69 5.42 3.85
C GLY A 38 9.51 4.48 3.61
N VAL A 39 9.65 3.22 4.01
CA VAL A 39 8.53 2.30 4.19
C VAL A 39 8.61 1.75 5.60
N LEU A 40 7.60 2.05 6.41
CA LEU A 40 7.51 1.59 7.79
C LEU A 40 6.21 0.81 7.96
N GLY A 41 6.28 -0.42 8.46
CA GLY A 41 5.08 -1.22 8.67
C GLY A 41 5.38 -2.63 9.12
N VAL A 42 4.34 -3.41 9.37
CA VAL A 42 4.43 -4.79 9.80
C VAL A 42 4.89 -5.70 8.66
N MET A 43 6.12 -6.22 8.72
CA MET A 43 6.70 -7.07 7.67
C MET A 43 7.03 -8.48 8.19
N SER A 44 6.61 -8.81 9.41
CA SER A 44 6.75 -10.13 10.02
C SER A 44 5.50 -10.50 10.82
N GLY A 45 5.29 -11.81 11.08
CA GLY A 45 4.12 -12.33 11.78
C GLY A 45 2.85 -12.43 10.91
N PRO A 46 1.66 -12.63 11.52
CA PRO A 46 0.41 -12.92 10.81
C PRO A 46 -0.07 -11.83 9.86
N ALA A 47 0.28 -10.57 10.11
CA ALA A 47 -0.08 -9.42 9.29
C ALA A 47 1.06 -8.95 8.34
N ALA A 48 2.11 -9.76 8.19
CA ALA A 48 3.32 -9.41 7.41
C ALA A 48 3.02 -8.98 5.97
N SER A 49 2.01 -9.57 5.33
CA SER A 49 1.58 -9.23 3.97
C SER A 49 1.33 -7.73 3.82
N TRP A 50 0.71 -7.10 4.80
CA TRP A 50 0.37 -5.67 4.71
C TRP A 50 1.58 -4.76 4.52
N GLY A 51 2.64 -4.96 5.29
CA GLY A 51 3.87 -4.16 5.19
C GLY A 51 4.77 -4.58 4.03
N LEU A 52 4.87 -5.89 3.78
CA LEU A 52 5.64 -6.41 2.66
C LEU A 52 5.10 -5.94 1.32
N VAL A 53 3.77 -5.93 1.13
CA VAL A 53 3.17 -5.42 -0.09
C VAL A 53 3.41 -3.92 -0.27
N ASN A 54 3.38 -3.11 0.80
CA ASN A 54 3.78 -1.70 0.73
C ASN A 54 5.23 -1.54 0.26
N LYS A 55 6.13 -2.32 0.84
CA LYS A 55 7.54 -2.34 0.48
C LYS A 55 7.74 -2.68 -1.00
N TYR A 56 7.16 -3.79 -1.45
CA TYR A 56 7.32 -4.23 -2.83
C TYR A 56 6.66 -3.31 -3.84
N CYS A 57 5.51 -2.71 -3.50
CA CYS A 57 4.91 -1.67 -4.34
C CYS A 57 5.84 -0.46 -4.48
N ALA A 58 6.42 0.01 -3.39
CA ALA A 58 7.36 1.13 -3.43
C ALA A 58 8.63 0.80 -4.21
N GLU A 59 9.22 -0.38 -4.00
CA GLU A 59 10.41 -0.83 -4.72
C GLU A 59 10.14 -1.00 -6.23
N ALA A 60 9.01 -1.60 -6.61
CA ALA A 60 8.62 -1.77 -8.01
C ALA A 60 8.44 -0.41 -8.71
N THR A 61 7.72 0.51 -8.09
CA THR A 61 7.55 1.88 -8.62
C THR A 61 8.91 2.59 -8.72
N ALA A 62 9.74 2.53 -7.66
CA ALA A 62 11.07 3.14 -7.68
C ALA A 62 11.94 2.62 -8.82
N GLN A 63 11.94 1.30 -9.07
CA GLN A 63 12.69 0.71 -10.17
C GLN A 63 12.16 1.19 -11.54
N MET A 64 10.82 1.27 -11.74
CA MET A 64 10.25 1.77 -13.00
C MET A 64 10.73 3.18 -13.31
N TYR A 65 10.77 4.08 -12.33
CA TYR A 65 11.32 5.43 -12.51
C TYR A 65 12.84 5.41 -12.71
N ASN A 66 13.55 4.61 -11.93
CA ASN A 66 15.01 4.52 -11.99
C ASN A 66 15.52 4.01 -13.34
N ASP A 67 14.82 3.05 -13.94
CA ASP A 67 15.14 2.54 -15.29
C ASP A 67 15.00 3.62 -16.37
N GLN A 68 14.15 4.63 -16.14
CA GLN A 68 13.95 5.79 -17.01
C GLN A 68 14.87 6.97 -16.65
N GLY A 69 15.87 6.78 -15.82
CA GLY A 69 16.82 7.81 -15.39
C GLY A 69 16.41 8.57 -14.12
N GLY A 70 15.36 8.14 -13.43
CA GLY A 70 14.84 8.77 -12.20
C GLY A 70 13.64 9.69 -12.46
N VAL A 71 13.06 10.21 -11.37
CA VAL A 71 11.93 11.16 -11.40
C VAL A 71 12.46 12.59 -11.63
N ASP A 72 11.82 13.35 -12.51
CA ASP A 72 12.13 14.76 -12.70
C ASP A 72 11.37 15.62 -11.69
N ILE A 73 12.10 16.35 -10.85
CA ILE A 73 11.52 17.30 -9.90
C ILE A 73 12.17 18.66 -10.13
N GLY A 74 11.41 19.57 -10.74
CA GLY A 74 11.87 20.95 -11.03
C GLY A 74 13.11 21.00 -11.93
N GLY A 75 13.22 20.11 -12.92
CA GLY A 75 14.27 20.05 -13.92
C GLY A 75 15.51 19.22 -13.54
N ASP A 76 15.56 18.67 -12.33
CA ASP A 76 16.59 17.72 -11.93
C ASP A 76 16.03 16.30 -11.83
N LYS A 77 16.84 15.32 -12.26
CA LYS A 77 16.52 13.90 -12.13
C LYS A 77 16.99 13.37 -10.77
N TYR A 78 16.11 12.62 -10.10
CA TYR A 78 16.39 11.98 -8.83
C TYR A 78 16.18 10.47 -8.96
N LYS A 79 17.17 9.67 -8.62
CA LYS A 79 17.00 8.24 -8.40
C LYS A 79 16.26 8.03 -7.09
N ILE A 80 15.32 7.09 -7.06
CA ILE A 80 14.52 6.80 -5.89
C ILE A 80 15.16 5.66 -5.12
N GLN A 81 15.41 5.86 -3.84
CA GLN A 81 15.90 4.85 -2.92
C GLN A 81 14.85 4.54 -1.86
N ILE A 82 14.45 3.29 -1.73
CA ILE A 82 13.52 2.83 -0.70
C ILE A 82 14.32 2.37 0.52
N VAL A 83 13.91 2.86 1.71
CA VAL A 83 14.45 2.45 3.01
C VAL A 83 13.31 1.84 3.82
N SER A 84 13.37 0.53 4.07
CA SER A 84 12.27 -0.21 4.70
C SER A 84 12.62 -0.60 6.14
N ILE A 85 11.66 -0.47 7.07
CA ILE A 85 11.78 -0.89 8.47
C ILE A 85 10.55 -1.69 8.86
N ASP A 86 10.78 -2.88 9.44
CA ASP A 86 9.75 -3.72 10.03
C ASP A 86 9.44 -3.25 11.47
N ASP A 87 8.24 -2.76 11.72
CA ASP A 87 7.77 -2.37 13.05
C ASP A 87 7.24 -3.56 13.87
N LYS A 88 7.10 -4.74 13.27
CA LYS A 88 6.59 -5.98 13.89
C LYS A 88 5.23 -5.81 14.57
N ASN A 89 4.44 -4.81 14.16
CA ASN A 89 3.21 -4.40 14.84
C ASN A 89 3.43 -3.94 16.31
N ASP A 90 4.62 -3.41 16.61
CA ASP A 90 4.99 -2.89 17.93
C ASP A 90 5.12 -1.36 17.88
N PRO A 91 4.30 -0.61 18.65
CA PRO A 91 4.38 0.86 18.66
C PRO A 91 5.75 1.43 19.03
N LYS A 92 6.54 0.74 19.87
CA LYS A 92 7.88 1.21 20.25
C LYS A 92 8.86 1.04 19.09
N LEU A 93 8.77 -0.08 18.37
CA LEU A 93 9.58 -0.29 17.18
C LEU A 93 9.18 0.66 16.04
N ALA A 94 7.87 0.96 15.90
CA ALA A 94 7.40 1.95 14.96
C ALA A 94 8.00 3.35 15.25
N VAL A 95 7.98 3.80 16.52
CA VAL A 95 8.59 5.06 16.94
C VAL A 95 10.08 5.09 16.62
N SER A 96 10.84 4.06 17.06
CA SER A 96 12.28 3.98 16.78
C SER A 96 12.59 3.96 15.27
N GLY A 97 11.75 3.25 14.49
CA GLY A 97 11.85 3.21 13.04
C GLY A 97 11.60 4.58 12.40
N ALA A 98 10.58 5.30 12.84
CA ALA A 98 10.26 6.64 12.34
C ALA A 98 11.35 7.67 12.72
N GLU A 99 11.92 7.58 13.93
CA GLU A 99 13.05 8.41 14.35
C GLU A 99 14.28 8.17 13.47
N ARG A 100 14.63 6.91 13.23
CA ARG A 100 15.74 6.55 12.35
C ARG A 100 15.52 7.10 10.94
N LEU A 101 14.37 6.82 10.31
CA LEU A 101 14.06 7.28 8.97
C LEU A 101 14.15 8.82 8.86
N THR A 102 13.63 9.56 9.85
CA THR A 102 13.52 11.01 9.76
C THR A 102 14.78 11.76 10.20
N GLN A 103 15.51 11.25 11.21
CA GLN A 103 16.66 11.93 11.79
C GLN A 103 18.00 11.43 11.23
N GLU A 104 18.16 10.10 11.09
CA GLU A 104 19.43 9.53 10.60
C GLU A 104 19.47 9.46 9.07
N ASP A 105 18.40 8.98 8.45
CA ASP A 105 18.32 8.81 6.99
C ASP A 105 17.86 10.09 6.26
N GLY A 106 17.35 11.11 6.99
CA GLY A 106 16.90 12.41 6.46
C GLY A 106 15.62 12.32 5.62
N ILE A 107 14.82 11.27 5.80
CA ILE A 107 13.62 11.00 5.00
C ILE A 107 12.46 11.89 5.43
N ARG A 108 11.74 12.46 4.45
CA ARG A 108 10.58 13.33 4.67
C ARG A 108 9.26 12.67 4.30
N TYR A 109 9.26 11.59 3.53
CA TYR A 109 8.06 10.89 3.04
C TYR A 109 8.14 9.41 3.40
N ILE A 110 7.16 8.93 4.18
CA ILE A 110 7.11 7.57 4.71
C ILE A 110 5.79 6.92 4.29
N ILE A 111 5.84 5.77 3.63
CA ILE A 111 4.69 4.93 3.33
C ILE A 111 4.43 4.01 4.52
N GLY A 112 3.21 4.01 5.03
CA GLY A 112 2.84 3.27 6.24
C GLY A 112 2.80 4.16 7.52
N PRO A 113 2.62 3.56 8.73
CA PRO A 113 2.38 2.13 9.03
C PRO A 113 1.02 1.58 8.58
N ASN A 114 0.80 0.28 8.90
CA ASN A 114 -0.38 -0.45 8.44
C ASN A 114 -1.48 -0.62 9.50
N VAL A 115 -1.21 -0.27 10.75
CA VAL A 115 -2.10 -0.53 11.91
C VAL A 115 -2.28 0.75 12.71
N ASP A 116 -3.50 0.97 13.24
CA ASP A 116 -3.86 2.20 13.96
C ASP A 116 -2.92 2.52 15.12
N THR A 117 -2.54 1.52 15.91
CA THR A 117 -1.66 1.71 17.08
C THR A 117 -0.26 2.13 16.70
N THR A 118 0.34 1.52 15.69
CA THR A 118 1.67 1.88 15.20
C THR A 118 1.63 3.22 14.45
N ALA A 119 0.61 3.47 13.66
CA ALA A 119 0.42 4.76 12.98
C ALA A 119 0.24 5.91 13.98
N ALA A 120 -0.57 5.71 15.02
CA ALA A 120 -0.77 6.73 16.06
C ALA A 120 0.51 7.03 16.84
N SER A 121 1.32 6.02 17.12
CA SER A 121 2.56 6.17 17.90
C SER A 121 3.59 7.04 17.21
N ILE A 122 3.65 7.05 15.86
CA ILE A 122 4.64 7.83 15.11
C ILE A 122 4.20 9.26 14.79
N VAL A 123 2.92 9.62 15.00
CA VAL A 123 2.42 10.98 14.72
C VAL A 123 3.30 12.07 15.36
N PRO A 124 3.65 11.99 16.67
CA PRO A 124 4.52 13.00 17.27
C PRO A 124 5.90 13.10 16.62
N VAL A 125 6.42 11.98 16.13
CA VAL A 125 7.74 11.91 15.47
C VAL A 125 7.70 12.62 14.12
N VAL A 126 6.73 12.30 13.27
CA VAL A 126 6.62 12.90 11.93
C VAL A 126 6.28 14.39 12.00
N GLU A 127 5.43 14.80 12.96
CA GLU A 127 5.11 16.21 13.17
C GLU A 127 6.36 17.00 13.65
N LYS A 128 7.08 16.49 14.64
CA LYS A 128 8.28 17.12 15.21
C LYS A 128 9.41 17.22 14.18
N ASN A 129 9.61 16.16 13.39
CA ASN A 129 10.77 16.07 12.49
C ASN A 129 10.47 16.60 11.08
N GLY A 130 9.28 17.18 10.84
CA GLY A 130 8.88 17.72 9.55
C GLY A 130 8.86 16.67 8.44
N ALA A 131 8.26 15.52 8.73
CA ALA A 131 8.01 14.46 7.75
C ALA A 131 6.50 14.26 7.53
N ILE A 132 6.11 13.63 6.43
CA ILE A 132 4.75 13.19 6.14
C ILE A 132 4.75 11.67 6.07
N ASN A 133 3.76 11.03 6.70
CA ASN A 133 3.51 9.61 6.49
C ASN A 133 2.18 9.35 5.77
N PHE A 134 2.15 8.23 5.05
CA PHE A 134 0.99 7.73 4.31
C PHE A 134 0.55 6.39 4.92
N PRO A 135 -0.15 6.41 6.07
CA PRO A 135 -0.57 5.19 6.74
C PRO A 135 -1.69 4.49 5.99
N TYR A 136 -1.81 3.20 6.25
CA TYR A 136 -2.93 2.34 5.84
C TYR A 136 -3.74 1.94 7.09
N ALA A 137 -3.94 2.89 7.97
CA ALA A 137 -4.64 2.80 9.25
C ALA A 137 -5.93 3.63 9.19
N PHE A 138 -7.01 3.24 9.89
CA PHE A 138 -8.32 3.80 9.62
C PHE A 138 -8.86 4.72 10.70
N SER A 139 -8.15 4.91 11.81
CA SER A 139 -8.54 5.87 12.84
C SER A 139 -8.59 7.30 12.28
N LYS A 140 -9.79 7.89 12.23
CA LYS A 140 -10.01 9.25 11.72
C LYS A 140 -9.17 10.31 12.45
N GLN A 141 -8.82 10.06 13.71
CA GLN A 141 -7.99 10.96 14.50
C GLN A 141 -6.58 11.15 13.95
N LEU A 142 -6.07 10.19 13.19
CA LEU A 142 -4.76 10.28 12.54
C LEU A 142 -4.69 11.42 11.51
N TYR A 143 -5.82 11.75 10.91
CA TYR A 143 -5.94 12.63 9.76
C TYR A 143 -6.69 13.93 10.06
N SER A 144 -7.24 14.07 11.26
CA SER A 144 -8.03 15.23 11.68
C SER A 144 -7.19 16.27 12.43
N PRO A 145 -7.55 17.57 12.36
CA PRO A 145 -6.84 18.60 13.14
C PRO A 145 -6.77 18.26 14.65
N PRO A 146 -5.67 18.62 15.30
CA PRO A 146 -4.59 19.51 14.85
C PRO A 146 -3.51 18.79 14.00
N ARG A 147 -3.64 17.50 13.74
CA ARG A 147 -2.65 16.71 13.01
C ARG A 147 -2.61 17.09 11.53
N GLN A 148 -1.41 17.26 11.00
CA GLN A 148 -1.20 17.81 9.66
C GLN A 148 -0.36 16.92 8.73
N ASN A 149 0.36 15.95 9.30
CA ASN A 149 1.43 15.26 8.59
C ASN A 149 1.12 13.77 8.30
N SER A 150 -0.11 13.32 8.55
CA SER A 150 -0.55 11.99 8.12
C SER A 150 -1.58 12.12 7.00
N ILE A 151 -1.42 11.34 5.95
CA ILE A 151 -2.32 11.29 4.78
C ILE A 151 -2.71 9.83 4.57
N LEU A 152 -4.00 9.51 4.66
CA LEU A 152 -4.48 8.13 4.47
C LEU A 152 -4.12 7.63 3.07
N GLY A 153 -3.40 6.50 3.02
CA GLY A 153 -2.82 5.94 1.79
C GLY A 153 -3.77 5.10 0.94
N MET A 154 -5.05 4.96 1.35
CA MET A 154 -6.01 4.11 0.66
C MET A 154 -7.46 4.47 1.02
N ILE A 155 -8.42 3.64 0.59
CA ILE A 155 -9.81 3.69 1.02
C ILE A 155 -9.94 3.04 2.40
N ALA A 156 -10.65 3.71 3.31
CA ALA A 156 -10.93 3.17 4.63
C ALA A 156 -12.18 2.27 4.66
N SER A 157 -12.25 1.39 5.66
CA SER A 157 -13.38 0.47 5.85
C SER A 157 -14.74 1.18 5.99
N TYR A 158 -14.78 2.31 6.72
CA TYR A 158 -16.00 3.12 6.88
C TYR A 158 -16.46 3.80 5.59
N GLN A 159 -15.64 3.83 4.55
CA GLN A 159 -16.01 4.27 3.21
C GLN A 159 -16.46 3.08 2.35
N ALA A 160 -15.74 1.96 2.45
CA ALA A 160 -16.01 0.76 1.67
C ALA A 160 -17.29 0.04 2.13
N GLY A 161 -17.46 -0.16 3.43
CA GLY A 161 -18.58 -0.92 3.99
C GLY A 161 -19.95 -0.45 3.51
N PRO A 162 -20.32 0.86 3.66
CA PRO A 162 -21.62 1.35 3.21
C PRO A 162 -21.90 1.09 1.73
N ILE A 163 -20.87 1.22 0.87
CA ILE A 163 -21.00 1.03 -0.58
C ILE A 163 -21.15 -0.46 -0.90
N ILE A 164 -20.36 -1.34 -0.28
CA ILE A 164 -20.48 -2.79 -0.44
C ILE A 164 -21.86 -3.26 0.03
N TYR A 165 -22.28 -2.87 1.23
CA TYR A 165 -23.58 -3.30 1.79
C TYR A 165 -24.73 -2.85 0.91
N LYS A 166 -24.74 -1.58 0.47
CA LYS A 166 -25.78 -1.07 -0.43
C LYS A 166 -25.82 -1.84 -1.75
N TYR A 167 -24.66 -2.11 -2.35
CA TYR A 167 -24.57 -2.94 -3.57
C TYR A 167 -25.17 -4.35 -3.35
N LEU A 168 -24.83 -4.98 -2.22
CA LEU A 168 -25.33 -6.32 -1.91
C LEU A 168 -26.84 -6.33 -1.61
N MET A 169 -27.35 -5.29 -0.98
CA MET A 169 -28.82 -5.12 -0.82
C MET A 169 -29.51 -4.99 -2.17
N ASP A 170 -29.01 -4.11 -3.03
CA ASP A 170 -29.66 -3.76 -4.30
C ASP A 170 -29.52 -4.90 -5.36
N LYS A 171 -28.39 -5.59 -5.39
CA LYS A 171 -28.06 -6.56 -6.44
C LYS A 171 -28.16 -8.02 -6.02
N ARG A 172 -28.04 -8.33 -4.74
CA ARG A 172 -28.04 -9.70 -4.20
C ARG A 172 -29.19 -9.94 -3.21
N GLY A 173 -29.98 -8.90 -2.89
CA GLY A 173 -31.15 -9.03 -2.03
C GLY A 173 -30.83 -9.22 -0.54
N VAL A 174 -29.62 -8.84 -0.10
CA VAL A 174 -29.20 -8.92 1.31
C VAL A 174 -30.12 -8.06 2.19
N LYS A 175 -30.63 -8.65 3.28
CA LYS A 175 -31.53 -7.99 4.25
C LYS A 175 -31.03 -8.07 5.69
N SER A 176 -30.12 -9.02 5.95
CA SER A 176 -29.59 -9.29 7.29
C SER A 176 -28.08 -9.48 7.26
N VAL A 177 -27.41 -9.07 8.35
CA VAL A 177 -25.96 -9.10 8.46
C VAL A 177 -25.52 -9.54 9.85
N ALA A 178 -24.43 -10.30 9.92
CA ALA A 178 -23.68 -10.58 11.13
C ALA A 178 -22.24 -10.08 10.96
N PHE A 179 -21.62 -9.64 12.05
CA PHE A 179 -20.25 -9.14 12.07
C PHE A 179 -19.38 -10.05 12.95
N LEU A 180 -18.16 -10.29 12.48
CA LEU A 180 -17.10 -10.97 13.23
C LEU A 180 -15.81 -10.16 13.11
N ALA A 181 -15.16 -9.90 14.24
CA ALA A 181 -13.90 -9.17 14.27
C ALA A 181 -12.84 -9.90 15.10
N ARG A 182 -11.57 -9.74 14.76
CA ARG A 182 -10.47 -10.10 15.65
C ARG A 182 -10.46 -9.16 16.85
N ASN A 183 -10.20 -9.67 18.05
CA ASN A 183 -10.21 -8.90 19.29
C ASN A 183 -8.95 -8.01 19.40
N GLU A 184 -8.88 -7.02 18.50
CA GLU A 184 -7.87 -5.96 18.45
C GLU A 184 -8.55 -4.63 18.13
N SER A 185 -7.92 -3.54 18.51
CA SER A 185 -8.47 -2.20 18.40
C SER A 185 -8.92 -1.86 16.97
N ASP A 186 -8.12 -2.17 15.96
CA ASP A 186 -8.41 -1.82 14.58
C ASP A 186 -9.58 -2.64 13.98
N PRO A 187 -9.62 -3.98 14.04
CA PRO A 187 -10.77 -4.76 13.61
C PRO A 187 -12.07 -4.42 14.36
N LEU A 188 -11.98 -4.13 15.67
CA LEU A 188 -13.15 -3.72 16.45
C LEU A 188 -13.71 -2.36 15.99
N ASN A 189 -12.84 -1.39 15.71
CA ASN A 189 -13.25 -0.11 15.14
C ASN A 189 -13.92 -0.27 13.77
N GLN A 190 -13.35 -1.11 12.90
CA GLN A 190 -13.92 -1.40 11.58
C GLN A 190 -15.30 -2.06 11.71
N ARG A 191 -15.47 -3.01 12.65
CA ARG A 191 -16.76 -3.61 12.96
C ARG A 191 -17.79 -2.56 13.40
N ASP A 192 -17.42 -1.70 14.33
CA ASP A 192 -18.34 -0.70 14.88
C ASP A 192 -18.81 0.30 13.79
N GLU A 193 -17.91 0.71 12.92
CA GLU A 193 -18.24 1.54 11.73
C GLU A 193 -19.13 0.76 10.75
N GLY A 194 -18.86 -0.53 10.51
CA GLY A 194 -19.68 -1.40 9.67
C GLY A 194 -21.08 -1.59 10.24
N VAL A 195 -21.21 -1.79 11.54
CA VAL A 195 -22.48 -1.88 12.26
C VAL A 195 -23.29 -0.58 12.14
N ALA A 196 -22.61 0.58 12.29
CA ALA A 196 -23.26 1.87 12.12
C ALA A 196 -23.80 2.04 10.69
N ALA A 197 -22.99 1.71 9.69
CA ALA A 197 -23.40 1.75 8.29
C ALA A 197 -24.58 0.80 7.97
N ALA A 198 -24.54 -0.42 8.50
CA ALA A 198 -25.62 -1.39 8.32
C ALA A 198 -26.94 -0.91 8.92
N LYS A 199 -26.89 -0.26 10.11
CA LYS A 199 -28.07 0.35 10.74
C LYS A 199 -28.64 1.50 9.91
N GLU A 200 -27.77 2.38 9.41
CA GLU A 200 -28.16 3.51 8.57
C GLU A 200 -28.84 3.04 7.27
N LEU A 201 -28.37 1.95 6.68
CA LEU A 201 -28.93 1.33 5.48
C LEU A 201 -30.22 0.51 5.78
N GLY A 202 -30.58 0.30 7.04
CA GLY A 202 -31.76 -0.47 7.44
C GLY A 202 -31.57 -2.00 7.36
N LEU A 203 -30.33 -2.50 7.34
CA LEU A 203 -30.06 -3.94 7.45
C LEU A 203 -30.40 -4.46 8.85
N LYS A 204 -31.01 -5.65 8.90
CA LYS A 204 -31.23 -6.37 10.16
C LYS A 204 -29.92 -6.95 10.67
N ILE A 205 -29.43 -6.47 11.82
CA ILE A 205 -28.24 -7.02 12.46
C ILE A 205 -28.65 -8.27 13.24
N ILE A 206 -28.03 -9.41 12.90
CA ILE A 206 -28.24 -10.70 13.56
C ILE A 206 -27.32 -10.81 14.77
N SER A 207 -26.01 -10.55 14.58
CA SER A 207 -25.02 -10.43 15.64
C SER A 207 -23.94 -9.41 15.28
N SER A 208 -23.32 -8.78 16.28
CA SER A 208 -22.25 -7.80 16.06
C SER A 208 -21.14 -7.84 17.13
N GLU A 209 -21.31 -8.64 18.19
CA GLU A 209 -20.35 -8.68 19.29
C GLU A 209 -19.41 -9.88 19.26
N ASP A 210 -19.54 -10.73 18.20
CA ASP A 210 -18.69 -11.92 18.08
C ASP A 210 -17.26 -11.53 17.73
N THR A 211 -16.32 -12.09 18.49
CA THR A 211 -14.88 -11.85 18.31
C THR A 211 -14.07 -13.12 18.44
N TYR A 212 -12.85 -13.12 17.89
CA TYR A 212 -11.85 -14.15 18.11
C TYR A 212 -10.50 -13.53 18.48
N GLU A 213 -9.68 -14.29 19.22
CA GLU A 213 -8.38 -13.81 19.71
C GLU A 213 -7.31 -13.88 18.61
N PRO A 214 -6.34 -12.94 18.58
CA PRO A 214 -5.14 -13.06 17.76
C PRO A 214 -4.42 -14.39 17.98
N GLY A 215 -4.03 -15.06 16.89
CA GLY A 215 -3.38 -16.36 16.96
C GLY A 215 -4.34 -17.55 17.05
N THR A 216 -5.65 -17.33 16.97
CA THR A 216 -6.64 -18.41 16.82
C THR A 216 -6.33 -19.24 15.58
N THR A 217 -6.32 -20.56 15.71
CA THR A 217 -6.11 -21.52 14.62
C THR A 217 -7.35 -22.35 14.32
N ASP A 218 -8.27 -22.47 15.27
CA ASP A 218 -9.55 -23.14 15.12
C ASP A 218 -10.69 -22.11 15.20
N PHE A 219 -11.28 -21.79 14.05
CA PHE A 219 -12.35 -20.80 13.94
C PHE A 219 -13.75 -21.42 14.01
N PHE A 220 -13.87 -22.75 14.07
CA PHE A 220 -15.14 -23.45 14.10
C PHE A 220 -16.05 -23.02 15.28
N PRO A 221 -15.55 -22.87 16.51
CA PRO A 221 -16.38 -22.47 17.63
C PRO A 221 -16.98 -21.07 17.50
N VAL A 222 -16.20 -20.08 17.02
CA VAL A 222 -16.71 -18.71 16.85
C VAL A 222 -17.64 -18.64 15.64
N MET A 223 -17.27 -19.26 14.53
CA MET A 223 -18.08 -19.25 13.32
C MET A 223 -19.44 -19.95 13.51
N SER A 224 -19.50 -21.01 14.33
CA SER A 224 -20.74 -21.69 14.72
C SER A 224 -21.76 -20.75 15.39
N LYS A 225 -21.30 -19.76 16.16
CA LYS A 225 -22.16 -18.72 16.75
C LYS A 225 -22.66 -17.75 15.68
N VAL A 226 -21.73 -17.26 14.84
CA VAL A 226 -22.03 -16.24 13.82
C VAL A 226 -23.04 -16.73 12.80
N VAL A 227 -22.98 -18.01 12.40
CA VAL A 227 -23.93 -18.58 11.43
C VAL A 227 -25.29 -18.92 12.02
N THR A 228 -25.46 -18.96 13.35
CA THR A 228 -26.67 -19.45 14.03
C THR A 228 -27.95 -18.69 13.61
N GLY A 229 -27.85 -17.38 13.37
CA GLY A 229 -29.01 -16.60 12.92
C GLY A 229 -29.31 -16.67 11.42
N ASN A 230 -28.53 -17.48 10.68
CA ASN A 230 -28.56 -17.58 9.22
C ASN A 230 -28.63 -16.20 8.53
N PRO A 231 -27.66 -15.28 8.80
CA PRO A 231 -27.61 -13.96 8.16
C PRO A 231 -27.44 -14.13 6.64
N ASP A 232 -27.95 -13.18 5.85
CA ASP A 232 -27.70 -13.16 4.40
C ASP A 232 -26.24 -12.83 4.08
N LEU A 233 -25.60 -12.03 4.98
CA LEU A 233 -24.20 -11.59 4.87
C LEU A 233 -23.46 -11.77 6.20
N ILE A 234 -22.26 -12.32 6.16
CA ILE A 234 -21.29 -12.23 7.25
C ILE A 234 -20.16 -11.29 6.83
N VAL A 235 -19.89 -10.27 7.64
CA VAL A 235 -18.78 -9.33 7.45
C VAL A 235 -17.63 -9.72 8.38
N LEU A 236 -16.47 -10.01 7.79
CA LEU A 236 -15.22 -10.30 8.48
C LEU A 236 -14.43 -9.01 8.62
N SER A 237 -14.75 -8.21 9.65
CA SER A 237 -14.20 -6.86 9.83
C SER A 237 -12.72 -6.90 10.21
N GLY A 238 -11.89 -6.21 9.43
CA GLY A 238 -10.45 -6.11 9.68
C GLY A 238 -9.71 -7.46 9.67
N VAL A 239 -10.24 -8.45 8.95
CA VAL A 239 -9.67 -9.79 8.92
C VAL A 239 -8.27 -9.79 8.28
N ALA A 240 -7.33 -10.48 8.94
CA ALA A 240 -6.00 -10.69 8.39
C ALA A 240 -6.06 -11.67 7.19
N PRO A 241 -5.17 -11.50 6.19
CA PRO A 241 -5.14 -12.40 5.02
C PRO A 241 -4.93 -13.88 5.37
N SER A 242 -4.23 -14.19 6.47
CA SER A 242 -4.06 -15.56 6.97
C SER A 242 -5.33 -16.16 7.56
N ASP A 243 -6.22 -15.34 8.14
CA ASP A 243 -7.39 -15.80 8.90
C ASP A 243 -8.61 -15.93 8.01
N ALA A 244 -8.75 -15.05 7.01
CA ALA A 244 -9.91 -15.00 6.11
C ALA A 244 -10.26 -16.35 5.48
N PRO A 245 -9.34 -17.08 4.86
CA PRO A 245 -9.67 -18.37 4.23
C PRO A 245 -10.08 -19.45 5.24
N LEU A 246 -9.53 -19.43 6.45
CA LEU A 246 -9.90 -20.36 7.50
C LEU A 246 -11.31 -20.10 8.05
N LEU A 247 -11.66 -18.82 8.23
CA LEU A 247 -13.01 -18.39 8.61
C LEU A 247 -14.04 -18.75 7.55
N ILE A 248 -13.73 -18.50 6.27
CA ILE A 248 -14.59 -18.85 5.13
C ILE A 248 -14.82 -20.35 5.09
N ARG A 249 -13.77 -21.16 5.19
CA ARG A 249 -13.87 -22.62 5.20
C ARG A 249 -14.75 -23.10 6.36
N SER A 250 -14.51 -22.61 7.58
CA SER A 250 -15.31 -22.95 8.76
C SER A 250 -16.80 -22.61 8.56
N ALA A 251 -17.12 -21.46 7.97
CA ALA A 251 -18.49 -21.10 7.67
C ALA A 251 -19.16 -22.11 6.70
N ARG A 252 -18.46 -22.50 5.62
CA ARG A 252 -18.96 -23.43 4.63
C ARG A 252 -19.11 -24.85 5.17
N GLU A 253 -18.18 -25.32 5.97
CA GLU A 253 -18.24 -26.62 6.67
C GLU A 253 -19.43 -26.70 7.64
N LEU A 254 -19.79 -25.57 8.27
CA LEU A 254 -21.01 -25.42 9.08
C LEU A 254 -22.30 -25.35 8.26
N GLY A 255 -22.20 -25.42 6.92
CA GLY A 255 -23.35 -25.39 6.01
C GLY A 255 -23.87 -24.00 5.67
N TYR A 256 -23.19 -22.92 6.07
CA TYR A 256 -23.58 -21.56 5.72
C TYR A 256 -23.52 -21.33 4.21
N LYS A 257 -24.61 -20.81 3.63
CA LYS A 257 -24.77 -20.57 2.17
C LYS A 257 -24.84 -19.08 1.82
N GLY A 258 -24.92 -18.19 2.82
CA GLY A 258 -24.99 -16.76 2.61
C GLY A 258 -23.67 -16.18 2.08
N LEU A 259 -23.64 -14.86 1.91
CA LEU A 259 -22.47 -14.14 1.43
C LEU A 259 -21.46 -13.89 2.57
N LEU A 260 -20.19 -13.83 2.19
CA LEU A 260 -19.11 -13.45 3.08
C LEU A 260 -18.39 -12.25 2.47
N SER A 261 -18.09 -11.23 3.26
CA SER A 261 -17.34 -10.06 2.79
C SER A 261 -16.34 -9.54 3.81
N THR A 262 -15.44 -8.71 3.35
CA THR A 262 -14.57 -7.85 4.16
C THR A 262 -14.36 -6.49 3.49
N GLU A 263 -14.07 -5.47 4.27
CA GLU A 263 -13.68 -4.14 3.78
C GLU A 263 -12.17 -4.00 3.54
N THR A 264 -11.41 -5.07 3.71
CA THR A 264 -9.96 -5.10 3.48
C THR A 264 -9.62 -5.84 2.19
N ALA A 265 -8.46 -5.52 1.62
CA ALA A 265 -7.94 -6.24 0.46
C ALA A 265 -7.44 -7.63 0.87
N GLN A 266 -7.63 -8.60 -0.02
CA GLN A 266 -7.24 -9.99 0.16
C GLN A 266 -6.47 -10.49 -1.06
N ASP A 267 -5.78 -11.61 -0.92
CA ASP A 267 -5.02 -12.26 -1.98
C ASP A 267 -5.72 -13.53 -2.47
N ALA A 268 -5.96 -13.62 -3.78
CA ALA A 268 -6.67 -14.76 -4.37
C ALA A 268 -5.89 -16.08 -4.26
N LYS A 269 -4.56 -16.04 -4.30
CA LYS A 269 -3.73 -17.24 -4.17
C LYS A 269 -3.91 -17.86 -2.78
N ILE A 270 -3.81 -17.06 -1.72
CA ILE A 270 -3.99 -17.53 -0.34
C ILE A 270 -5.41 -18.09 -0.14
N LEU A 271 -6.44 -17.40 -0.65
CA LEU A 271 -7.81 -17.87 -0.60
C LEU A 271 -7.97 -19.22 -1.32
N SER A 272 -7.38 -19.34 -2.50
CA SER A 272 -7.44 -20.56 -3.31
C SER A 272 -6.74 -21.75 -2.64
N GLU A 273 -5.53 -21.54 -2.12
CA GLU A 273 -4.72 -22.58 -1.49
C GLU A 273 -5.34 -23.12 -0.18
N VAL A 274 -5.98 -22.25 0.62
CA VAL A 274 -6.46 -22.63 1.95
C VAL A 274 -7.97 -22.93 1.98
N ALA A 275 -8.80 -22.14 1.29
CA ALA A 275 -10.25 -22.32 1.28
C ALA A 275 -10.76 -22.97 -0.03
N GLY A 276 -10.02 -22.89 -1.13
CA GLY A 276 -10.41 -23.46 -2.40
C GLY A 276 -11.78 -22.96 -2.86
N GLU A 277 -12.65 -23.89 -3.30
CA GLU A 277 -14.01 -23.57 -3.75
C GLU A 277 -14.90 -22.97 -2.66
N ALA A 278 -14.58 -23.18 -1.38
CA ALA A 278 -15.32 -22.59 -0.27
C ALA A 278 -15.29 -21.05 -0.29
N ALA A 279 -14.25 -20.47 -0.91
CA ALA A 279 -14.11 -19.03 -1.05
C ALA A 279 -14.93 -18.43 -2.21
N ASN A 280 -15.51 -19.24 -3.10
CA ASN A 280 -16.34 -18.73 -4.19
C ASN A 280 -17.49 -17.85 -3.65
N GLY A 281 -17.63 -16.65 -4.23
CA GLY A 281 -18.57 -15.63 -3.78
C GLY A 281 -18.08 -14.75 -2.63
N PHE A 282 -16.83 -14.92 -2.16
CA PHE A 282 -16.26 -14.02 -1.17
C PHE A 282 -15.95 -12.65 -1.77
N ILE A 283 -16.34 -11.59 -1.06
CA ILE A 283 -16.28 -10.20 -1.54
C ILE A 283 -15.28 -9.41 -0.72
N SER A 284 -14.40 -8.69 -1.39
CA SER A 284 -13.38 -7.84 -0.75
C SER A 284 -13.15 -6.54 -1.51
N VAL A 285 -12.52 -5.57 -0.85
CA VAL A 285 -11.96 -4.41 -1.55
C VAL A 285 -10.80 -4.87 -2.42
N GLY A 286 -10.73 -4.38 -3.65
CA GLY A 286 -9.69 -4.71 -4.61
C GLY A 286 -8.71 -3.56 -4.83
N GLY A 287 -8.85 -2.83 -5.87
CA GLY A 287 -7.90 -1.86 -6.40
C GLY A 287 -7.57 -2.28 -7.83
N ALA A 288 -6.45 -1.86 -8.36
CA ALA A 288 -6.05 -2.22 -9.71
C ALA A 288 -5.52 -3.67 -9.82
N SER A 289 -6.11 -4.62 -9.06
CA SER A 289 -5.58 -5.99 -8.96
C SER A 289 -6.00 -6.91 -10.10
N THR A 290 -7.21 -6.74 -10.64
CA THR A 290 -7.75 -7.66 -11.64
C THR A 290 -7.34 -7.27 -13.07
N PRO A 291 -6.93 -8.23 -13.93
CA PRO A 291 -6.40 -7.92 -15.27
C PRO A 291 -7.39 -7.17 -16.19
N GLU A 292 -8.69 -7.39 -16.03
CA GLU A 292 -9.69 -6.74 -16.88
C GLU A 292 -9.73 -5.22 -16.76
N ILE A 293 -9.36 -4.66 -15.61
CA ILE A 293 -9.37 -3.21 -15.38
C ILE A 293 -7.99 -2.55 -15.44
N ARG A 294 -6.90 -3.33 -15.47
CA ARG A 294 -5.52 -2.82 -15.50
C ARG A 294 -5.21 -2.08 -16.79
N SER A 295 -4.56 -0.93 -16.67
CA SER A 295 -3.91 -0.25 -17.80
C SER A 295 -2.60 -0.95 -18.19
N ASP A 296 -2.00 -0.57 -19.33
CA ASP A 296 -0.67 -1.04 -19.74
C ASP A 296 0.42 -0.64 -18.72
N TYR A 297 0.26 0.52 -18.07
CA TYR A 297 1.15 0.96 -16.99
C TYR A 297 1.06 0.00 -15.81
N MET A 298 -0.16 -0.37 -15.40
CA MET A 298 -0.38 -1.32 -14.31
C MET A 298 0.12 -2.73 -14.65
N GLU A 299 0.00 -3.17 -15.90
CA GLU A 299 0.58 -4.45 -16.33
C GLU A 299 2.10 -4.44 -16.28
N THR A 300 2.73 -3.30 -16.63
CA THR A 300 4.18 -3.11 -16.49
C THR A 300 4.59 -3.11 -15.01
N PHE A 301 3.82 -2.43 -14.17
CA PHE A 301 4.02 -2.44 -12.73
C PHE A 301 3.90 -3.86 -12.13
N ALA A 302 2.85 -4.61 -12.49
CA ALA A 302 2.65 -5.97 -11.99
C ALA A 302 3.83 -6.90 -12.31
N LYS A 303 4.37 -6.82 -13.54
CA LYS A 303 5.59 -7.56 -13.91
C LYS A 303 6.81 -7.14 -13.09
N ARG A 304 6.92 -5.83 -12.79
CA ARG A 304 8.01 -5.33 -11.95
C ARG A 304 7.83 -5.76 -10.49
N TYR A 305 6.61 -5.75 -10.00
CA TYR A 305 6.28 -6.25 -8.66
C TYR A 305 6.67 -7.73 -8.52
N ASP A 306 6.32 -8.59 -9.50
CA ASP A 306 6.72 -10.01 -9.52
C ASP A 306 8.25 -10.18 -9.44
N GLN A 307 9.02 -9.32 -10.10
CA GLN A 307 10.47 -9.37 -10.05
C GLN A 307 11.06 -9.03 -8.67
N VAL A 308 10.42 -8.12 -7.93
CA VAL A 308 10.87 -7.68 -6.60
C VAL A 308 10.38 -8.59 -5.48
N ALA A 309 9.11 -9.03 -5.58
CA ALA A 309 8.42 -9.81 -4.55
C ALA A 309 8.57 -11.33 -4.73
N GLY A 310 8.89 -11.78 -5.96
CA GLY A 310 8.90 -13.18 -6.36
C GLY A 310 7.56 -13.68 -6.90
N GLU A 311 6.46 -13.02 -6.56
CA GLU A 311 5.11 -13.34 -7.07
C GLU A 311 4.17 -12.15 -6.87
N TRP A 312 3.09 -12.11 -7.68
CA TRP A 312 2.03 -11.13 -7.53
C TRP A 312 1.20 -11.37 -6.26
N ASN A 313 0.80 -10.27 -5.60
CA ASN A 313 -0.16 -10.28 -4.51
C ASN A 313 -1.27 -9.26 -4.83
N ASP A 314 -2.54 -9.69 -4.78
CA ASP A 314 -3.68 -8.84 -5.16
C ASP A 314 -3.88 -7.61 -4.26
N GLU A 315 -3.38 -7.63 -3.02
CA GLU A 315 -3.38 -6.46 -2.16
C GLU A 315 -2.59 -5.29 -2.77
N ALA A 316 -1.60 -5.57 -3.63
CA ALA A 316 -0.82 -4.56 -4.32
C ALA A 316 -1.71 -3.59 -5.11
N GLY A 317 -2.83 -4.07 -5.65
CA GLY A 317 -3.77 -3.22 -6.38
C GLY A 317 -4.32 -2.04 -5.59
N THR A 318 -4.38 -2.12 -4.27
CA THR A 318 -4.79 -1.00 -3.38
C THR A 318 -3.62 -0.12 -2.93
N LYS A 319 -2.39 -0.60 -3.05
CA LYS A 319 -1.18 0.01 -2.45
C LYS A 319 -0.24 0.66 -3.45
N VAL A 320 -0.48 0.49 -4.75
CA VAL A 320 0.32 1.08 -5.85
C VAL A 320 0.33 2.62 -5.82
N TYR A 321 -0.68 3.24 -5.23
CA TYR A 321 -0.94 4.67 -5.38
C TYR A 321 -0.03 5.58 -4.55
N ALA A 322 0.42 5.14 -3.37
CA ALA A 322 1.06 6.05 -2.42
C ALA A 322 2.35 6.69 -2.95
N LEU A 323 3.29 5.88 -3.45
CA LEU A 323 4.53 6.44 -4.00
C LEU A 323 4.26 7.28 -5.25
N GLU A 324 3.38 6.85 -6.13
CA GLU A 324 3.01 7.62 -7.32
C GLU A 324 2.44 8.99 -6.98
N MET A 325 1.54 9.06 -6.00
CA MET A 325 0.97 10.32 -5.50
C MET A 325 2.03 11.22 -4.84
N ILE A 326 2.96 10.62 -4.08
CA ILE A 326 4.10 11.37 -3.51
C ILE A 326 4.94 11.99 -4.61
N LEU A 327 5.37 11.20 -5.60
CA LEU A 327 6.21 11.65 -6.70
C LEU A 327 5.53 12.72 -7.54
N ALA A 328 4.29 12.50 -7.94
CA ALA A 328 3.53 13.47 -8.74
C ALA A 328 3.30 14.79 -7.97
N THR A 329 3.07 14.71 -6.66
CA THR A 329 2.92 15.92 -5.84
C THR A 329 4.25 16.66 -5.70
N LEU A 330 5.37 15.96 -5.54
CA LEU A 330 6.71 16.56 -5.55
C LEU A 330 7.03 17.22 -6.87
N GLN A 331 6.69 16.61 -8.00
CA GLN A 331 6.85 17.21 -9.33
C GLN A 331 6.08 18.53 -9.46
N LYS A 332 4.84 18.57 -8.96
CA LYS A 332 4.01 19.79 -8.93
C LYS A 332 4.56 20.85 -7.98
N ALA A 333 4.96 20.46 -6.77
CA ALA A 333 5.43 21.37 -5.73
C ALA A 333 6.87 21.90 -5.97
N GLY A 334 7.66 21.17 -6.78
CA GLY A 334 9.04 21.52 -7.12
C GLY A 334 10.07 21.09 -6.06
N LYS A 335 11.36 21.27 -6.38
CA LYS A 335 12.52 20.82 -5.58
C LYS A 335 12.45 21.17 -4.11
N GLY A 336 11.96 22.37 -3.79
CA GLY A 336 11.88 22.80 -2.38
C GLY A 336 10.98 21.93 -1.51
N ALA A 337 10.08 21.13 -2.11
CA ALA A 337 9.21 20.23 -1.37
C ALA A 337 9.91 18.91 -0.96
N ILE A 338 11.08 18.61 -1.51
CA ILE A 338 11.86 17.41 -1.11
C ILE A 338 12.19 17.47 0.38
N ASP A 339 12.62 18.65 0.86
CA ASP A 339 13.03 18.85 2.25
C ASP A 339 11.99 19.61 3.11
N ASP A 340 11.08 20.36 2.46
CA ASP A 340 10.06 21.18 3.11
C ASP A 340 8.65 20.63 2.81
N VAL A 341 8.15 19.82 3.74
CA VAL A 341 6.80 19.24 3.62
C VAL A 341 5.68 20.30 3.67
N GLY A 342 5.94 21.51 4.10
CA GLY A 342 5.00 22.63 4.02
C GLY A 342 4.66 22.96 2.57
N LYS A 343 5.66 22.95 1.66
CA LYS A 343 5.47 23.14 0.22
C LYS A 343 4.70 21.97 -0.42
N PHE A 344 4.98 20.75 0.01
CA PHE A 344 4.19 19.58 -0.40
C PHE A 344 2.73 19.76 -0.02
N LYS A 345 2.44 20.07 1.26
CA LYS A 345 1.08 20.29 1.76
C LYS A 345 0.35 21.43 1.04
N ALA A 346 1.07 22.49 0.71
CA ALA A 346 0.50 23.61 -0.06
C ALA A 346 0.06 23.24 -1.49
N ALA A 347 0.64 22.20 -2.08
CA ALA A 347 0.27 21.73 -3.40
C ALA A 347 -0.97 20.79 -3.39
N ILE A 348 -1.40 20.28 -2.22
CA ILE A 348 -2.48 19.31 -2.09
C ILE A 348 -3.83 19.84 -2.61
N PRO A 349 -4.32 21.06 -2.25
CA PRO A 349 -5.66 21.51 -2.63
C PRO A 349 -5.92 21.54 -4.14
N ASP A 350 -4.90 21.87 -4.91
CA ASP A 350 -4.99 21.98 -6.37
C ASP A 350 -4.38 20.78 -7.10
N PHE A 351 -4.07 19.69 -6.36
CA PHE A 351 -3.44 18.53 -6.98
C PHE A 351 -4.45 17.70 -7.73
N SER A 352 -4.12 17.37 -8.96
CA SER A 352 -4.81 16.38 -9.78
C SER A 352 -3.85 15.73 -10.75
N MET A 353 -3.99 14.42 -10.94
CA MET A 353 -3.31 13.67 -11.99
C MET A 353 -4.26 12.64 -12.60
N THR A 354 -3.98 12.19 -13.81
CA THR A 354 -4.70 11.07 -14.41
C THR A 354 -4.28 9.76 -13.74
N ASN A 355 -5.23 8.92 -13.34
CA ASN A 355 -4.93 7.60 -12.81
C ASN A 355 -4.16 6.75 -13.84
N PRO A 356 -2.90 6.37 -13.55
CA PRO A 356 -2.11 5.59 -14.50
C PRO A 356 -2.45 4.09 -14.45
N PHE A 357 -3.10 3.60 -13.38
CA PHE A 357 -3.23 2.18 -13.10
C PHE A 357 -4.45 1.52 -13.73
N LEU A 358 -5.53 2.27 -13.95
CA LEU A 358 -6.77 1.74 -14.53
C LEU A 358 -6.92 2.11 -16.01
N LYS A 359 -7.57 1.24 -16.79
CA LYS A 359 -7.98 1.55 -18.18
C LYS A 359 -8.89 2.76 -18.22
N GLU A 360 -9.82 2.85 -17.28
CA GLU A 360 -10.68 4.00 -17.10
C GLU A 360 -9.89 5.14 -16.45
N LYS A 361 -9.66 6.21 -17.21
CA LYS A 361 -8.83 7.34 -16.81
C LYS A 361 -9.58 8.30 -15.90
N GLN A 362 -9.74 7.92 -14.63
CA GLN A 362 -10.29 8.81 -13.61
C GLN A 362 -9.20 9.72 -13.02
N PRO A 363 -9.52 10.96 -12.61
CA PRO A 363 -8.55 11.79 -11.92
C PRO A 363 -8.26 11.27 -10.51
N LEU A 364 -6.98 11.27 -10.13
CA LEU A 364 -6.54 11.12 -8.75
C LEU A 364 -6.30 12.49 -8.14
N HIS A 365 -6.79 12.73 -6.96
CA HIS A 365 -6.64 13.96 -6.19
C HIS A 365 -6.64 13.63 -4.70
N TYR A 366 -6.40 14.63 -3.84
CA TYR A 366 -6.53 14.43 -2.40
C TYR A 366 -7.99 14.72 -1.98
N VAL A 367 -8.49 13.91 -1.06
CA VAL A 367 -9.84 13.97 -0.48
C VAL A 367 -9.74 13.93 1.05
N GLY A 368 -10.87 13.88 1.73
CA GLY A 368 -10.94 13.66 3.17
C GLY A 368 -11.70 14.74 3.94
N ASP A 369 -12.09 15.86 3.30
CA ASP A 369 -12.80 16.96 3.96
C ASP A 369 -14.04 16.46 4.71
N LYS A 370 -14.80 15.56 4.09
CA LYS A 370 -16.01 14.97 4.67
C LYS A 370 -15.76 14.20 5.98
N TYR A 371 -14.61 13.50 6.05
CA TYR A 371 -14.30 12.58 7.15
C TYR A 371 -13.35 13.17 8.19
N PHE A 372 -12.46 14.07 7.75
CA PHE A 372 -11.37 14.59 8.59
C PHE A 372 -11.41 16.12 8.76
N GLY A 373 -12.28 16.82 8.02
CA GLY A 373 -12.28 18.29 7.97
C GLY A 373 -11.08 18.87 7.22
N GLN A 374 -10.32 18.05 6.50
CA GLN A 374 -9.17 18.46 5.69
C GLN A 374 -8.80 17.37 4.65
N GLN A 375 -8.13 17.77 3.55
CA GLN A 375 -7.70 16.86 2.49
C GLN A 375 -6.49 16.03 2.91
N ARG A 376 -6.70 15.00 3.67
CA ARG A 376 -5.67 14.10 4.21
C ARG A 376 -5.90 12.64 3.84
N GLN A 377 -6.31 12.41 2.60
CA GLN A 377 -6.44 11.08 2.00
C GLN A 377 -6.11 11.15 0.51
N ILE A 378 -5.44 10.13 -0.02
CA ILE A 378 -5.37 9.96 -1.48
C ILE A 378 -6.72 9.47 -1.99
N GLY A 379 -7.29 10.20 -2.98
CA GLY A 379 -8.58 9.88 -3.57
C GLY A 379 -8.43 8.86 -4.69
N VAL A 380 -8.47 7.58 -4.33
CA VAL A 380 -8.35 6.47 -5.29
C VAL A 380 -9.71 5.86 -5.58
N PRO A 381 -9.91 5.25 -6.78
CA PRO A 381 -11.13 4.53 -7.10
C PRO A 381 -11.37 3.37 -6.11
N MET A 382 -12.62 3.22 -5.68
CA MET A 382 -13.03 2.05 -4.92
C MET A 382 -13.35 0.91 -5.87
N VAL A 383 -12.55 -0.14 -5.85
CA VAL A 383 -12.78 -1.37 -6.59
C VAL A 383 -13.26 -2.44 -5.63
N VAL A 384 -14.35 -3.11 -5.95
CA VAL A 384 -14.88 -4.25 -5.20
C VAL A 384 -14.77 -5.49 -6.06
N ASN A 385 -14.18 -6.52 -5.50
CA ASN A 385 -13.92 -7.79 -6.16
C ASN A 385 -14.73 -8.93 -5.53
N GLU A 386 -15.05 -9.94 -6.33
CA GLU A 386 -15.60 -11.22 -5.90
C GLU A 386 -14.62 -12.34 -6.27
N PHE A 387 -14.33 -13.23 -5.34
CA PHE A 387 -13.51 -14.41 -5.61
C PHE A 387 -14.32 -15.47 -6.34
N GLN A 388 -13.83 -15.95 -7.47
CA GLN A 388 -14.42 -17.02 -8.27
C GLN A 388 -13.35 -17.86 -8.96
N ASP A 389 -13.43 -19.16 -8.82
CA ASP A 389 -12.59 -20.14 -9.53
C ASP A 389 -11.08 -19.81 -9.42
N GLY A 390 -10.62 -19.57 -8.19
CA GLY A 390 -9.21 -19.34 -7.87
C GLY A 390 -8.70 -17.94 -8.14
N LYS A 391 -9.53 -16.95 -8.50
CA LYS A 391 -9.13 -15.58 -8.79
C LYS A 391 -10.20 -14.57 -8.45
N PHE A 392 -9.77 -13.33 -8.24
CA PHE A 392 -10.70 -12.22 -8.16
C PHE A 392 -11.20 -11.76 -9.53
N ARG A 393 -12.46 -11.30 -9.54
CA ARG A 393 -13.09 -10.58 -10.65
C ARG A 393 -13.66 -9.28 -10.10
N THR A 394 -13.54 -8.22 -10.87
CA THR A 394 -14.13 -6.94 -10.49
C THR A 394 -15.66 -7.00 -10.57
N LEU A 395 -16.34 -6.73 -9.45
CA LEU A 395 -17.79 -6.58 -9.41
C LEU A 395 -18.22 -5.18 -9.88
N PHE A 396 -17.58 -4.15 -9.34
CA PHE A 396 -17.82 -2.76 -9.73
C PHE A 396 -16.67 -1.85 -9.30
N ILE A 397 -16.63 -0.68 -9.92
CA ILE A 397 -15.75 0.43 -9.56
C ILE A 397 -16.63 1.59 -9.11
N GLY A 398 -16.39 2.09 -7.90
CA GLY A 398 -17.07 3.23 -7.31
C GLY A 398 -16.10 4.36 -6.97
N SER A 399 -16.63 5.42 -6.39
CA SER A 399 -15.85 6.53 -5.85
C SER A 399 -16.16 6.75 -4.38
N VAL A 400 -15.16 7.14 -3.62
CA VAL A 400 -15.29 7.64 -2.26
C VAL A 400 -14.99 9.14 -2.32
N GLY A 401 -16.00 9.95 -2.42
CA GLY A 401 -15.88 11.40 -2.51
C GLY A 401 -16.98 12.11 -1.77
#